data_cc016d89e482619d45dbcb57e73ddc68
#
_entry.id   cc016d89e482619d45dbcb57e73ddc68
#
_cell.length_a   1.000
_cell.length_b   1.000
_cell.length_c   1.000
_cell.angle_alpha   90.00
_cell.angle_beta   90.00
_cell.angle_gamma   90.00
#
_symmetry.space_group_name_H-M   'P 1'
#
loop_
_entity.id
_entity.type
_entity.pdbx_description
1 polymer ?
#
loop_
_entity_poly.entity_id
_entity_poly.type
_entity_poly.pdbx_seq_one_letter_code
_entity_poly.pdbx_strand_id
1 'polypeptide(L)'
;MSEFPKQFVPDSEKDKDWCEKNIDGIISQLEQNNSEGSLSDFDKDVRNYRLYNGELIYEDYSYVTEQYNMPSPATMGNYPLSKNKVDLICNEDLSRPLDKSVFAINMDAAIRKEQFKVSLIANDLLKEINSELENSYGMELDMDNKDFPIPDDIDRFMRYEYKEVIEESIRDGLDYLAEKYKMKKVFHEGMRDLLVTGKEFYKIYIKDGDPYLRRVDPRTFVYDKSIETDFIEDAQWAGEERWLSVNEILDEYRDELE
;
A
#
# COMPACT_ATOMS: atom_id res chain seq x y z
N MET A 1 18.58 31.43 6.49
CA MET A 1 17.93 30.53 5.50
C MET A 1 19.03 29.64 4.97
N SER A 2 18.98 28.36 5.26
CA SER A 2 19.85 27.41 4.56
C SER A 2 19.28 27.29 3.14
N GLU A 3 20.07 27.75 2.15
CA GLU A 3 19.67 27.57 0.75
C GLU A 3 19.89 26.11 0.36
N PHE A 4 18.89 25.51 -0.27
CA PHE A 4 19.07 24.21 -0.88
C PHE A 4 20.20 24.27 -1.93
N PRO A 5 21.10 23.29 -1.96
CA PRO A 5 22.10 23.21 -3.00
C PRO A 5 21.44 23.01 -4.36
N LYS A 6 22.17 23.27 -5.43
CA LYS A 6 21.65 23.02 -6.79
C LYS A 6 21.24 21.56 -6.95
N GLN A 7 19.99 21.32 -7.37
CA GLN A 7 19.45 19.96 -7.52
C GLN A 7 19.85 19.30 -8.85
N PHE A 8 20.00 20.08 -9.91
CA PHE A 8 20.41 19.61 -11.22
C PHE A 8 21.93 19.58 -11.34
N VAL A 9 22.54 18.62 -10.66
CA VAL A 9 23.98 18.34 -10.75
C VAL A 9 24.17 16.87 -11.16
N PRO A 10 25.25 16.51 -11.87
CA PRO A 10 25.59 15.13 -12.17
C PRO A 10 25.72 14.30 -10.89
N ASP A 11 25.43 13.01 -10.96
CA ASP A 11 25.49 12.13 -9.78
C ASP A 11 26.90 12.04 -9.19
N SER A 12 27.94 12.27 -10.00
CA SER A 12 29.33 12.34 -9.54
C SER A 12 29.66 13.56 -8.67
N GLU A 13 28.82 14.59 -8.70
CA GLU A 13 28.96 15.82 -7.90
C GLU A 13 28.04 15.82 -6.66
N LYS A 14 27.17 14.82 -6.52
CA LYS A 14 26.32 14.61 -5.33
C LYS A 14 27.13 13.88 -4.25
N ASP A 15 28.08 14.61 -3.69
CA ASP A 15 28.93 14.12 -2.62
C ASP A 15 28.21 14.18 -1.25
N LYS A 16 28.93 13.74 -0.20
CA LYS A 16 28.40 13.77 1.16
C LYS A 16 28.02 15.18 1.62
N ASP A 17 28.80 16.18 1.24
CA ASP A 17 28.57 17.60 1.59
C ASP A 17 27.29 18.13 0.91
N TRP A 18 27.01 17.68 -0.32
CA TRP A 18 25.76 17.98 -1.01
C TRP A 18 24.56 17.34 -0.31
N CYS A 19 24.68 16.09 0.15
CA CYS A 19 23.62 15.41 0.91
C CYS A 19 23.35 16.08 2.25
N GLU A 20 24.39 16.44 3.01
CA GLU A 20 24.25 17.15 4.29
C GLU A 20 23.53 18.49 4.12
N LYS A 21 23.89 19.27 3.11
CA LYS A 21 23.22 20.56 2.81
C LYS A 21 21.74 20.39 2.43
N ASN A 22 21.40 19.31 1.73
CA ASN A 22 19.99 19.01 1.43
C ASN A 22 19.22 18.68 2.71
N ILE A 23 19.78 17.85 3.58
CA ILE A 23 19.17 17.50 4.87
C ILE A 23 18.96 18.74 5.73
N ASP A 24 19.98 19.60 5.86
CA ASP A 24 19.89 20.86 6.59
C ASP A 24 18.81 21.80 5.99
N GLY A 25 18.69 21.81 4.66
CA GLY A 25 17.65 22.56 3.95
C GLY A 25 16.24 22.05 4.29
N ILE A 26 16.05 20.73 4.28
CA ILE A 26 14.77 20.10 4.64
C ILE A 26 14.41 20.38 6.09
N ILE A 27 15.35 20.19 7.03
CA ILE A 27 15.14 20.47 8.46
C ILE A 27 14.74 21.92 8.67
N SER A 28 15.46 22.87 8.05
CA SER A 28 15.14 24.29 8.14
C SER A 28 13.76 24.63 7.58
N GLN A 29 13.33 23.97 6.50
CA GLN A 29 11.99 24.15 5.94
C GLN A 29 10.90 23.63 6.86
N LEU A 30 11.14 22.50 7.51
CA LEU A 30 10.22 21.93 8.50
C LEU A 30 10.08 22.83 9.73
N GLU A 31 11.19 23.40 10.23
CA GLU A 31 11.18 24.34 11.34
C GLU A 31 10.45 25.65 11.00
N GLN A 32 10.59 26.16 9.77
CA GLN A 32 9.87 27.35 9.32
C GLN A 32 8.35 27.13 9.22
N ASN A 33 7.93 25.99 8.69
CA ASN A 33 6.51 25.65 8.61
C ASN A 33 5.85 25.56 9.98
N ASN A 34 6.61 25.23 11.02
CA ASN A 34 6.13 25.18 12.39
C ASN A 34 6.00 26.58 13.04
N SER A 35 6.62 27.62 12.49
CA SER A 35 6.67 28.97 13.08
C SER A 35 5.54 29.92 12.63
N GLU A 36 4.75 29.58 11.62
CA GLU A 36 3.72 30.47 11.05
C GLU A 36 2.36 30.46 11.78
N GLY A 37 2.27 29.98 13.02
CA GLY A 37 1.05 30.06 13.85
C GLY A 37 -0.10 29.12 13.42
N SER A 38 0.08 28.33 12.37
CA SER A 38 -0.76 27.19 12.03
C SER A 38 -0.18 25.95 12.69
N LEU A 39 -1.03 25.11 13.29
CA LEU A 39 -0.60 23.78 13.76
C LEU A 39 0.10 23.08 12.60
N SER A 40 1.33 22.59 12.83
CA SER A 40 2.01 21.74 11.86
C SER A 40 1.18 20.52 11.58
N ASP A 41 1.34 19.88 10.43
CA ASP A 41 0.58 18.65 10.15
C ASP A 41 0.94 17.54 11.13
N PHE A 42 2.18 17.53 11.61
CA PHE A 42 2.60 16.67 12.71
C PHE A 42 1.75 16.90 13.97
N ASP A 43 1.58 18.15 14.40
CA ASP A 43 0.77 18.48 15.58
C ASP A 43 -0.70 18.12 15.37
N LYS A 44 -1.22 18.31 14.15
CA LYS A 44 -2.58 17.89 13.78
C LYS A 44 -2.74 16.37 13.88
N ASP A 45 -1.79 15.60 13.35
CA ASP A 45 -1.82 14.16 13.38
C ASP A 45 -1.69 13.64 14.83
N VAL A 46 -0.78 14.20 15.63
CA VAL A 46 -0.67 13.88 17.07
C VAL A 46 -1.96 14.22 17.81
N ARG A 47 -2.57 15.39 17.54
CA ARG A 47 -3.85 15.78 18.14
C ARG A 47 -4.98 14.82 17.75
N ASN A 48 -5.06 14.42 16.48
CA ASN A 48 -6.06 13.48 16.01
C ASN A 48 -5.96 12.13 16.71
N TYR A 49 -4.74 11.62 16.91
CA TYR A 49 -4.52 10.37 17.67
C TYR A 49 -4.91 10.52 19.14
N ARG A 50 -4.61 11.64 19.78
CA ARG A 50 -5.04 11.90 21.16
C ARG A 50 -6.56 11.93 21.27
N LEU A 51 -7.25 12.65 20.37
CA LEU A 51 -8.70 12.69 20.32
C LEU A 51 -9.31 11.30 20.07
N TYR A 52 -8.70 10.51 19.16
CA TYR A 52 -9.10 9.12 18.95
C TYR A 52 -8.97 8.28 20.22
N ASN A 53 -7.89 8.45 20.99
CA ASN A 53 -7.70 7.76 22.27
C ASN A 53 -8.61 8.29 23.39
N GLY A 54 -9.30 9.39 23.18
CA GLY A 54 -10.14 10.03 24.21
C GLY A 54 -9.36 10.95 25.15
N GLU A 55 -8.15 11.34 24.77
CA GLU A 55 -7.32 12.24 25.55
C GLU A 55 -7.66 13.69 25.18
N LEU A 56 -8.10 14.48 26.17
CA LEU A 56 -8.30 15.92 26.06
C LEU A 56 -7.27 16.64 26.92
N ILE A 57 -6.63 17.66 26.35
CA ILE A 57 -5.83 18.60 27.09
C ILE A 57 -6.59 19.90 27.34
N TYR A 58 -6.09 20.71 28.24
CA TYR A 58 -6.75 21.96 28.64
C TYR A 58 -7.06 22.88 27.44
N GLU A 59 -6.12 22.99 26.49
CA GLU A 59 -6.27 23.81 25.30
C GLU A 59 -7.46 23.37 24.42
N ASP A 60 -7.85 22.11 24.45
CA ASP A 60 -8.96 21.59 23.63
C ASP A 60 -10.35 22.09 24.14
N TYR A 61 -10.45 22.49 25.42
CA TYR A 61 -11.70 22.93 26.03
C TYR A 61 -11.65 24.28 26.76
N SER A 62 -10.47 24.90 26.83
CA SER A 62 -10.27 26.18 27.52
C SER A 62 -11.21 27.26 27.03
N TYR A 63 -11.48 27.31 25.72
CA TYR A 63 -12.38 28.29 25.13
C TYR A 63 -13.81 28.24 25.72
N VAL A 64 -14.30 27.05 26.09
CA VAL A 64 -15.64 26.89 26.72
C VAL A 64 -15.62 27.42 28.14
N THR A 65 -14.57 27.12 28.91
CA THR A 65 -14.45 27.58 30.29
C THR A 65 -14.25 29.07 30.38
N GLU A 66 -13.45 29.65 29.48
CA GLU A 66 -13.17 31.08 29.41
C GLU A 66 -14.38 31.88 28.91
N GLN A 67 -15.03 31.41 27.84
CA GLN A 67 -16.18 32.12 27.27
C GLN A 67 -17.38 32.18 28.21
N TYR A 68 -17.60 31.14 29.00
CA TYR A 68 -18.76 31.05 29.92
C TYR A 68 -18.37 31.28 31.38
N ASN A 69 -17.12 31.69 31.65
CA ASN A 69 -16.58 31.90 32.99
C ASN A 69 -16.89 30.74 33.94
N MET A 70 -16.80 29.53 33.43
CA MET A 70 -17.02 28.30 34.19
C MET A 70 -15.75 27.92 34.94
N PRO A 71 -15.88 27.38 36.20
CA PRO A 71 -14.70 26.85 36.86
C PRO A 71 -14.12 25.69 36.05
N SER A 72 -12.81 25.77 35.77
CA SER A 72 -12.12 24.72 35.04
C SER A 72 -12.18 23.42 35.85
N PRO A 73 -12.73 22.32 35.32
CA PRO A 73 -12.68 21.03 36.01
C PRO A 73 -11.23 20.56 36.12
N ALA A 74 -10.91 19.91 37.24
CA ALA A 74 -9.58 19.37 37.48
C ALA A 74 -9.18 18.33 36.41
N THR A 75 -10.18 17.59 35.91
CA THR A 75 -10.03 16.66 34.77
C THR A 75 -11.31 16.67 33.95
N MET A 76 -11.18 16.75 32.63
CA MET A 76 -12.31 16.62 31.71
C MET A 76 -12.24 15.22 31.06
N GLY A 77 -13.26 14.40 31.36
CA GLY A 77 -13.37 13.08 30.71
C GLY A 77 -13.97 13.22 29.33
N ASN A 78 -13.29 12.70 28.33
CA ASN A 78 -13.86 12.55 26.98
C ASN A 78 -14.49 11.15 26.85
N TYR A 79 -15.63 11.11 26.16
CA TYR A 79 -16.23 9.87 25.76
C TYR A 79 -15.91 9.62 24.28
N PRO A 80 -14.94 8.76 23.93
CA PRO A 80 -14.43 8.63 22.57
C PRO A 80 -15.42 7.87 21.67
N LEU A 81 -16.53 8.48 21.31
CA LEU A 81 -17.55 7.91 20.40
C LEU A 81 -16.97 7.56 19.03
N SER A 82 -16.05 8.38 18.55
CA SER A 82 -15.38 8.17 17.26
C SER A 82 -14.51 6.93 17.26
N LYS A 83 -13.82 6.62 18.37
CA LYS A 83 -12.98 5.44 18.49
C LYS A 83 -13.74 4.15 18.19
N ASN A 84 -14.89 3.96 18.83
CA ASN A 84 -15.71 2.76 18.64
C ASN A 84 -16.15 2.60 17.17
N LYS A 85 -16.43 3.69 16.47
CA LYS A 85 -16.81 3.66 15.05
C LYS A 85 -15.61 3.32 14.15
N VAL A 86 -14.47 3.94 14.40
CA VAL A 86 -13.22 3.66 13.67
C VAL A 86 -12.82 2.20 13.88
N ASP A 87 -12.81 1.73 15.12
CA ASP A 87 -12.46 0.34 15.45
C ASP A 87 -13.42 -0.66 14.81
N LEU A 88 -14.72 -0.33 14.72
CA LEU A 88 -15.69 -1.16 14.03
C LEU A 88 -15.38 -1.31 12.54
N ILE A 89 -15.09 -0.19 11.85
CA ILE A 89 -14.75 -0.18 10.42
C ILE A 89 -13.44 -0.95 10.19
N CYS A 90 -12.41 -0.69 10.99
CA CYS A 90 -11.13 -1.40 10.89
C CYS A 90 -11.29 -2.91 11.12
N ASN A 91 -12.12 -3.32 12.08
CA ASN A 91 -12.35 -4.74 12.36
C ASN A 91 -13.18 -5.41 11.27
N GLU A 92 -14.11 -4.68 10.65
CA GLU A 92 -14.85 -5.18 9.48
C GLU A 92 -13.90 -5.42 8.30
N ASP A 93 -13.00 -4.47 8.03
CA ASP A 93 -11.99 -4.62 6.98
C ASP A 93 -11.06 -5.80 7.27
N LEU A 94 -10.63 -5.97 8.53
CA LEU A 94 -9.82 -7.12 8.94
C LEU A 94 -10.53 -8.46 8.73
N SER A 95 -11.86 -8.50 8.79
CA SER A 95 -12.65 -9.72 8.56
C SER A 95 -12.73 -10.12 7.09
N ARG A 96 -12.55 -9.17 6.16
CA ARG A 96 -12.61 -9.43 4.72
C ARG A 96 -11.36 -10.18 4.24
N PRO A 97 -11.49 -11.08 3.27
CA PRO A 97 -10.33 -11.71 2.65
C PRO A 97 -9.52 -10.67 1.87
N LEU A 98 -8.19 -10.79 1.90
CA LEU A 98 -7.33 -10.01 1.02
C LEU A 98 -7.40 -10.62 -0.40
N ASP A 99 -8.29 -10.08 -1.22
CA ASP A 99 -8.45 -10.52 -2.61
C ASP A 99 -7.34 -9.94 -3.48
N LYS A 100 -6.72 -10.80 -4.31
CA LYS A 100 -5.60 -10.46 -5.17
C LYS A 100 -5.88 -10.95 -6.58
N SER A 101 -5.75 -10.08 -7.54
CA SER A 101 -5.88 -10.40 -8.96
C SER A 101 -4.55 -10.15 -9.65
N VAL A 102 -4.04 -11.17 -10.33
CA VAL A 102 -2.78 -11.11 -11.07
C VAL A 102 -3.05 -11.32 -12.54
N PHE A 103 -2.50 -10.46 -13.37
CA PHE A 103 -2.60 -10.55 -14.83
C PHE A 103 -1.22 -10.41 -15.45
N ALA A 104 -0.86 -11.35 -16.33
CA ALA A 104 0.37 -11.26 -17.10
C ALA A 104 0.21 -10.25 -18.25
N ILE A 105 1.10 -9.27 -18.31
CA ILE A 105 1.11 -8.20 -19.32
C ILE A 105 2.10 -8.54 -20.46
N ASN A 106 3.02 -9.48 -20.24
CA ASN A 106 4.03 -9.82 -21.22
C ASN A 106 3.43 -10.50 -22.47
N MET A 107 4.01 -10.18 -23.64
CA MET A 107 3.51 -10.62 -24.94
C MET A 107 3.46 -12.15 -25.08
N ASP A 108 4.42 -12.85 -24.49
CA ASP A 108 4.49 -14.33 -24.55
C ASP A 108 3.31 -14.99 -23.82
N ALA A 109 2.90 -14.44 -22.68
CA ALA A 109 1.71 -14.93 -21.97
C ALA A 109 0.42 -14.65 -22.74
N ALA A 110 0.32 -13.49 -23.37
CA ALA A 110 -0.82 -13.13 -24.22
C ALA A 110 -0.94 -14.08 -25.43
N ILE A 111 0.17 -14.41 -26.09
CA ILE A 111 0.21 -15.36 -27.20
C ILE A 111 -0.20 -16.76 -26.74
N ARG A 112 0.31 -17.26 -25.62
CA ARG A 112 -0.08 -18.57 -25.08
C ARG A 112 -1.56 -18.63 -24.73
N LYS A 113 -2.09 -17.57 -24.13
CA LYS A 113 -3.51 -17.47 -23.80
C LYS A 113 -4.39 -17.52 -25.05
N GLU A 114 -3.99 -16.82 -26.11
CA GLU A 114 -4.72 -16.86 -27.39
C GLU A 114 -4.61 -18.22 -28.07
N GLN A 115 -3.42 -18.83 -28.07
CA GLN A 115 -3.22 -20.19 -28.59
C GLN A 115 -4.09 -21.20 -27.85
N PHE A 116 -4.19 -21.11 -26.53
CA PHE A 116 -5.05 -21.97 -25.75
C PHE A 116 -6.53 -21.78 -26.09
N LYS A 117 -6.99 -20.53 -26.24
CA LYS A 117 -8.33 -20.20 -26.68
C LYS A 117 -8.66 -20.84 -28.05
N VAL A 118 -7.74 -20.67 -29.00
CA VAL A 118 -7.91 -21.28 -30.36
C VAL A 118 -7.96 -22.79 -30.26
N SER A 119 -7.18 -23.43 -29.40
CA SER A 119 -7.23 -24.89 -29.21
C SER A 119 -8.56 -25.36 -28.62
N LEU A 120 -9.16 -24.61 -27.71
CA LEU A 120 -10.48 -24.91 -27.15
C LEU A 120 -11.57 -24.81 -28.21
N ILE A 121 -11.57 -23.76 -29.03
CA ILE A 121 -12.51 -23.57 -30.14
C ILE A 121 -12.36 -24.69 -31.17
N ALA A 122 -11.12 -25.06 -31.53
CA ALA A 122 -10.86 -26.15 -32.45
C ALA A 122 -11.39 -27.51 -31.94
N ASN A 123 -11.17 -27.79 -30.65
CA ASN A 123 -11.65 -29.00 -30.01
C ASN A 123 -13.19 -29.05 -29.93
N ASP A 124 -13.85 -27.92 -29.72
CA ASP A 124 -15.30 -27.80 -29.70
C ASP A 124 -15.88 -28.11 -31.08
N LEU A 125 -15.35 -27.49 -32.14
CA LEU A 125 -15.73 -27.76 -33.51
C LEU A 125 -15.48 -29.22 -33.90
N LEU A 126 -14.37 -29.81 -33.48
CA LEU A 126 -14.07 -31.22 -33.75
C LEU A 126 -15.06 -32.17 -33.05
N LYS A 127 -15.49 -31.87 -31.83
CA LYS A 127 -16.54 -32.63 -31.15
C LYS A 127 -17.87 -32.54 -31.88
N GLU A 128 -18.24 -31.35 -32.34
CA GLU A 128 -19.47 -31.14 -33.08
C GLU A 128 -19.47 -31.95 -34.42
N ILE A 129 -18.36 -31.86 -35.17
CA ILE A 129 -18.17 -32.64 -36.41
C ILE A 129 -18.19 -34.14 -36.13
N ASN A 130 -17.55 -34.62 -35.08
CA ASN A 130 -17.55 -36.06 -34.73
C ASN A 130 -18.94 -36.57 -34.37
N SER A 131 -19.72 -35.77 -33.62
CA SER A 131 -21.10 -36.08 -33.29
C SER A 131 -22.01 -36.13 -34.52
N GLU A 132 -21.80 -35.25 -35.51
CA GLU A 132 -22.53 -35.26 -36.77
C GLU A 132 -22.17 -36.49 -37.65
N LEU A 133 -20.89 -36.88 -37.70
CA LEU A 133 -20.41 -38.04 -38.43
C LEU A 133 -20.92 -39.36 -37.81
N GLU A 134 -20.92 -39.46 -36.50
CA GLU A 134 -21.47 -40.60 -35.78
C GLU A 134 -22.98 -40.73 -36.04
N ASN A 135 -23.73 -39.64 -35.96
CA ASN A 135 -25.17 -39.63 -36.21
C ASN A 135 -25.55 -39.92 -37.68
N SER A 136 -24.74 -39.45 -38.65
CA SER A 136 -25.04 -39.52 -40.06
C SER A 136 -24.49 -40.77 -40.74
N TYR A 137 -23.33 -41.27 -40.32
CA TYR A 137 -22.61 -42.35 -41.01
C TYR A 137 -22.17 -43.49 -40.08
N GLY A 138 -22.40 -43.41 -38.78
CA GLY A 138 -21.94 -44.41 -37.81
C GLY A 138 -20.41 -44.54 -37.72
N MET A 139 -19.66 -43.51 -38.09
CA MET A 139 -18.20 -43.47 -38.04
C MET A 139 -17.74 -42.65 -36.86
N GLU A 140 -16.97 -43.24 -35.95
CA GLU A 140 -16.18 -42.53 -34.94
C GLU A 140 -14.78 -42.23 -35.50
N LEU A 141 -14.38 -40.96 -35.47
CA LEU A 141 -12.99 -40.59 -35.66
C LEU A 141 -12.25 -40.88 -34.36
N ASP A 142 -11.25 -41.76 -34.45
CA ASP A 142 -10.32 -42.01 -33.32
C ASP A 142 -9.49 -40.75 -33.10
N MET A 143 -9.98 -39.87 -32.24
CA MET A 143 -9.28 -38.66 -31.85
C MET A 143 -8.58 -38.93 -30.55
N ASP A 144 -7.28 -38.68 -30.52
CA ASP A 144 -6.46 -38.61 -29.28
C ASP A 144 -7.06 -37.51 -28.38
N ASN A 145 -8.19 -37.81 -27.78
CA ASN A 145 -8.94 -36.93 -26.92
C ASN A 145 -8.16 -36.77 -25.61
N LYS A 146 -7.31 -35.78 -25.54
CA LYS A 146 -6.97 -35.23 -24.25
C LYS A 146 -8.24 -34.64 -23.67
N ASP A 147 -8.83 -35.34 -22.71
CA ASP A 147 -10.04 -34.95 -21.98
C ASP A 147 -9.89 -33.62 -21.26
N PHE A 148 -9.81 -32.53 -22.01
CA PHE A 148 -10.03 -31.20 -21.44
C PHE A 148 -11.55 -30.96 -21.51
N PRO A 149 -12.22 -30.77 -20.37
CA PRO A 149 -13.60 -30.36 -20.37
C PRO A 149 -13.71 -29.01 -21.09
N ILE A 150 -14.43 -29.00 -22.21
CA ILE A 150 -14.67 -27.79 -22.99
C ILE A 150 -15.77 -27.04 -22.25
N PRO A 151 -15.53 -25.77 -21.85
CA PRO A 151 -16.53 -24.92 -21.20
C PRO A 151 -17.70 -24.64 -22.19
N ASP A 152 -18.92 -24.57 -21.70
CA ASP A 152 -20.11 -24.20 -22.50
C ASP A 152 -19.98 -22.78 -23.10
N ASP A 153 -19.22 -21.87 -22.42
CA ASP A 153 -18.91 -20.54 -22.90
C ASP A 153 -17.39 -20.28 -22.77
N ILE A 154 -16.68 -20.53 -23.88
CA ILE A 154 -15.21 -20.38 -23.96
C ILE A 154 -14.77 -18.93 -23.68
N ASP A 155 -15.51 -17.93 -24.16
CA ASP A 155 -15.16 -16.53 -23.96
C ASP A 155 -15.27 -16.12 -22.48
N ARG A 156 -16.32 -16.59 -21.83
CA ARG A 156 -16.50 -16.37 -20.39
C ARG A 156 -15.42 -17.07 -19.58
N PHE A 157 -15.15 -18.33 -19.88
CA PHE A 157 -14.10 -19.11 -19.23
C PHE A 157 -12.73 -18.43 -19.36
N MET A 158 -12.34 -18.03 -20.58
CA MET A 158 -11.07 -17.34 -20.84
C MET A 158 -10.95 -16.00 -20.13
N ARG A 159 -12.06 -15.33 -19.88
CA ARG A 159 -12.08 -14.00 -19.22
C ARG A 159 -12.04 -14.10 -17.71
N TYR A 160 -12.72 -15.05 -17.11
CA TYR A 160 -12.94 -15.07 -15.66
C TYR A 160 -12.31 -16.26 -14.94
N GLU A 161 -12.14 -17.38 -15.61
CA GLU A 161 -11.73 -18.64 -14.97
C GLU A 161 -10.31 -19.06 -15.36
N TYR A 162 -9.95 -18.88 -16.65
CA TYR A 162 -8.61 -19.27 -17.12
C TYR A 162 -7.52 -18.37 -16.50
N LYS A 163 -6.50 -19.02 -15.96
CA LYS A 163 -5.29 -18.39 -15.48
C LYS A 163 -4.07 -19.04 -16.13
N GLU A 164 -3.14 -18.20 -16.56
CA GLU A 164 -1.85 -18.67 -17.06
C GLU A 164 -1.00 -19.18 -15.87
N VAL A 165 -0.20 -20.22 -16.10
CA VAL A 165 0.66 -20.82 -15.04
C VAL A 165 1.52 -19.77 -14.33
N ILE A 166 2.01 -18.76 -15.07
CA ILE A 166 2.79 -17.67 -14.49
C ILE A 166 1.92 -16.80 -13.56
N GLU A 167 0.66 -16.55 -13.90
CA GLU A 167 -0.28 -15.79 -13.05
C GLU A 167 -0.58 -16.54 -11.75
N GLU A 168 -0.77 -17.85 -11.82
CA GLU A 168 -0.95 -18.70 -10.64
C GLU A 168 0.29 -18.73 -9.75
N SER A 169 1.46 -18.93 -10.34
CA SER A 169 2.72 -18.95 -9.59
C SER A 169 3.01 -17.63 -8.88
N ILE A 170 2.73 -16.50 -9.54
CA ILE A 170 2.88 -15.18 -8.92
C ILE A 170 1.84 -14.98 -7.81
N ARG A 171 0.60 -15.42 -8.02
CA ARG A 171 -0.44 -15.33 -6.99
C ARG A 171 -0.08 -16.13 -5.76
N ASP A 172 0.39 -17.36 -5.93
CA ASP A 172 0.83 -18.21 -4.81
C ASP A 172 2.03 -17.60 -4.09
N GLY A 173 2.97 -17.00 -4.82
CA GLY A 173 4.08 -16.23 -4.25
C GLY A 173 3.61 -15.03 -3.42
N LEU A 174 2.63 -14.27 -3.93
CA LEU A 174 2.04 -13.15 -3.19
C LEU A 174 1.26 -13.62 -1.95
N ASP A 175 0.58 -14.76 -2.02
CA ASP A 175 -0.11 -15.35 -0.88
C ASP A 175 0.88 -15.76 0.20
N TYR A 176 1.97 -16.41 -0.17
CA TYR A 176 3.06 -16.74 0.75
C TYR A 176 3.66 -15.49 1.42
N LEU A 177 3.96 -14.44 0.65
CA LEU A 177 4.49 -13.18 1.20
C LEU A 177 3.48 -12.49 2.12
N ALA A 178 2.19 -12.52 1.76
CA ALA A 178 1.12 -11.93 2.56
C ALA A 178 1.01 -12.61 3.94
N GLU A 179 1.15 -13.92 4.00
CA GLU A 179 1.19 -14.67 5.27
C GLU A 179 2.49 -14.44 6.04
N LYS A 180 3.64 -14.57 5.36
CA LYS A 180 4.97 -14.40 5.97
C LYS A 180 5.12 -13.06 6.67
N TYR A 181 4.71 -11.98 6.02
CA TYR A 181 4.83 -10.61 6.54
C TYR A 181 3.56 -10.09 7.20
N LYS A 182 2.53 -10.92 7.34
CA LYS A 182 1.25 -10.54 7.97
C LYS A 182 0.68 -9.26 7.36
N MET A 183 0.70 -9.16 6.02
CA MET A 183 0.30 -7.95 5.29
C MET A 183 -1.08 -7.46 5.69
N LYS A 184 -2.01 -8.37 5.98
CA LYS A 184 -3.35 -8.04 6.46
C LYS A 184 -3.33 -7.19 7.73
N LYS A 185 -2.40 -7.49 8.67
CA LYS A 185 -2.21 -6.68 9.87
C LYS A 185 -1.65 -5.29 9.52
N VAL A 186 -0.70 -5.23 8.60
CA VAL A 186 -0.09 -3.97 8.15
C VAL A 186 -1.15 -3.06 7.51
N PHE A 187 -2.00 -3.60 6.65
CA PHE A 187 -3.11 -2.84 6.03
C PHE A 187 -4.16 -2.42 7.06
N HIS A 188 -4.49 -3.27 8.02
CA HIS A 188 -5.40 -2.90 9.10
C HIS A 188 -4.88 -1.72 9.94
N GLU A 189 -3.58 -1.69 10.22
CA GLU A 189 -2.95 -0.57 10.90
C GLU A 189 -2.95 0.69 10.03
N GLY A 190 -2.68 0.58 8.72
CA GLY A 190 -2.77 1.68 7.77
C GLY A 190 -4.19 2.23 7.62
N MET A 191 -5.19 1.37 7.53
CA MET A 191 -6.59 1.78 7.50
C MET A 191 -7.00 2.59 8.74
N ARG A 192 -6.47 2.22 9.92
CA ARG A 192 -6.67 3.03 11.14
C ARG A 192 -6.04 4.40 11.01
N ASP A 193 -4.82 4.49 10.47
CA ASP A 193 -4.15 5.77 10.25
C ASP A 193 -4.94 6.63 9.29
N LEU A 194 -5.41 6.05 8.18
CA LEU A 194 -6.26 6.74 7.20
C LEU A 194 -7.52 7.32 7.85
N LEU A 195 -8.21 6.55 8.68
CA LEU A 195 -9.44 7.00 9.35
C LEU A 195 -9.18 8.05 10.44
N VAL A 196 -8.01 8.05 11.08
CA VAL A 196 -7.65 8.98 12.15
C VAL A 196 -7.03 10.26 11.62
N THR A 197 -6.10 10.16 10.66
CA THR A 197 -5.32 11.30 10.16
C THR A 197 -5.69 11.73 8.75
N GLY A 198 -6.42 10.90 7.99
CA GLY A 198 -6.68 11.09 6.57
C GLY A 198 -5.51 10.68 5.66
N LYS A 199 -4.48 10.04 6.20
CA LYS A 199 -3.26 9.66 5.48
C LYS A 199 -2.85 8.24 5.86
N GLU A 200 -2.30 7.51 4.89
CA GLU A 200 -1.66 6.23 5.12
C GLU A 200 -0.37 6.15 4.32
N PHE A 201 0.67 5.58 4.90
CA PHE A 201 1.98 5.45 4.27
C PHE A 201 2.52 4.04 4.43
N TYR A 202 3.04 3.51 3.33
CA TYR A 202 3.68 2.20 3.29
C TYR A 202 5.07 2.32 2.69
N LYS A 203 6.03 1.61 3.28
CA LYS A 203 7.38 1.48 2.74
C LYS A 203 7.60 0.06 2.26
N ILE A 204 7.94 -0.08 0.99
CA ILE A 204 8.34 -1.34 0.38
C ILE A 204 9.86 -1.29 0.21
N TYR A 205 10.55 -2.32 0.69
CA TYR A 205 12.01 -2.43 0.58
C TYR A 205 12.42 -3.89 0.56
N ILE A 206 13.68 -4.15 0.20
CA ILE A 206 14.26 -5.48 0.22
C ILE A 206 15.09 -5.61 1.51
N LYS A 207 14.82 -6.65 2.29
CA LYS A 207 15.58 -7.01 3.48
C LYS A 207 16.00 -8.47 3.38
N ASP A 208 17.30 -8.74 3.50
CA ASP A 208 17.88 -10.08 3.40
C ASP A 208 17.49 -10.85 2.12
N GLY A 209 17.31 -10.13 1.01
CA GLY A 209 16.90 -10.67 -0.29
C GLY A 209 15.40 -10.87 -0.48
N ASP A 210 14.59 -10.66 0.53
CA ASP A 210 13.13 -10.75 0.47
C ASP A 210 12.45 -9.36 0.36
N PRO A 211 11.38 -9.22 -0.41
CA PRO A 211 10.56 -8.01 -0.41
C PRO A 211 9.82 -7.89 0.92
N TYR A 212 9.88 -6.73 1.53
CA TYR A 212 9.26 -6.44 2.81
C TYR A 212 8.35 -5.22 2.71
N LEU A 213 7.17 -5.30 3.32
CA LEU A 213 6.20 -4.22 3.40
C LEU A 213 6.04 -3.79 4.85
N ARG A 214 6.17 -2.49 5.10
CA ARG A 214 6.00 -1.92 6.44
C ARG A 214 5.08 -0.70 6.38
N ARG A 215 4.19 -0.59 7.36
CA ARG A 215 3.46 0.64 7.64
C ARG A 215 4.43 1.70 8.17
N VAL A 216 4.26 2.94 7.74
CA VAL A 216 4.94 4.12 8.29
C VAL A 216 3.94 4.96 9.06
N ASP A 217 4.30 5.35 10.29
CA ASP A 217 3.43 6.18 11.13
C ASP A 217 3.32 7.59 10.54
N PRO A 218 2.11 8.11 10.26
CA PRO A 218 1.94 9.47 9.72
C PRO A 218 2.55 10.56 10.59
N ARG A 219 2.73 10.30 11.88
CA ARG A 219 3.35 11.24 12.84
C ARG A 219 4.87 11.32 12.71
N THR A 220 5.50 10.39 12.03
CA THR A 220 6.96 10.34 11.86
C THR A 220 7.38 10.54 10.41
N PHE A 221 6.41 10.71 9.52
CA PHE A 221 6.65 10.85 8.10
C PHE A 221 6.49 12.29 7.64
N VAL A 222 7.51 12.78 6.95
CA VAL A 222 7.59 14.13 6.41
C VAL A 222 7.84 14.09 4.91
N TYR A 223 7.21 14.98 4.16
CA TYR A 223 7.35 15.06 2.72
C TYR A 223 7.14 16.50 2.24
N ASP A 224 7.59 16.79 1.03
CA ASP A 224 7.38 18.09 0.40
C ASP A 224 5.90 18.30 0.05
N LYS A 225 5.34 19.39 0.60
CA LYS A 225 3.94 19.79 0.42
C LYS A 225 3.77 20.92 -0.60
N SER A 226 4.83 21.30 -1.29
CA SER A 226 4.77 22.34 -2.33
C SER A 226 3.92 21.93 -3.53
N ILE A 227 3.61 20.64 -3.62
CA ILE A 227 2.83 20.04 -4.70
C ILE A 227 1.40 19.80 -4.21
N GLU A 228 0.40 20.33 -4.93
CA GLU A 228 -1.03 20.14 -4.67
C GLU A 228 -1.51 18.74 -5.12
N THR A 229 -0.75 17.68 -4.78
CA THR A 229 -1.14 16.32 -5.14
C THR A 229 -1.38 15.46 -3.91
N ASP A 230 -2.32 14.54 -4.03
CA ASP A 230 -2.65 13.58 -2.98
C ASP A 230 -1.65 12.41 -2.93
N PHE A 231 -0.72 12.33 -3.90
CA PHE A 231 0.22 11.23 -4.03
C PHE A 231 1.64 11.67 -3.71
N ILE A 232 2.30 10.88 -2.85
CA ILE A 232 3.69 11.14 -2.44
C ILE A 232 4.70 10.99 -3.59
N GLU A 233 4.34 10.25 -4.64
CA GLU A 233 5.17 10.04 -5.83
C GLU A 233 5.54 11.35 -6.53
N ASP A 234 4.72 12.38 -6.37
CA ASP A 234 4.96 13.70 -6.94
C ASP A 234 5.80 14.60 -6.03
N ALA A 235 6.09 14.18 -4.79
CA ALA A 235 6.90 14.95 -3.85
C ALA A 235 8.38 14.94 -4.26
N GLN A 236 9.06 16.09 -4.14
CA GLN A 236 10.48 16.20 -4.46
C GLN A 236 11.36 15.47 -3.45
N TRP A 237 10.91 15.39 -2.21
CA TRP A 237 11.58 14.67 -1.15
C TRP A 237 10.56 14.13 -0.14
N ALA A 238 10.94 13.02 0.48
CA ALA A 238 10.20 12.39 1.57
C ALA A 238 11.19 11.79 2.57
N GLY A 239 10.84 11.80 3.84
CA GLY A 239 11.68 11.29 4.91
C GLY A 239 10.87 10.68 6.05
N GLU A 240 11.50 9.81 6.81
CA GLU A 240 10.94 9.22 8.01
C GLU A 240 11.88 9.49 9.18
N GLU A 241 11.36 10.10 10.25
CA GLU A 241 12.06 10.25 11.51
C GLU A 241 11.80 9.03 12.39
N ARG A 242 12.86 8.35 12.81
CA ARG A 242 12.76 7.15 13.65
C ARG A 242 13.72 7.23 14.83
N TRP A 243 13.21 6.82 15.98
CA TRP A 243 14.05 6.53 17.14
C TRP A 243 14.51 5.08 17.07
N LEU A 244 15.80 4.89 16.92
CA LEU A 244 16.42 3.56 16.82
C LEU A 244 17.35 3.34 18.01
N SER A 245 17.43 2.10 18.46
CA SER A 245 18.51 1.72 19.40
C SER A 245 19.85 1.67 18.67
N VAL A 246 20.95 1.79 19.43
CA VAL A 246 22.30 1.71 18.84
C VAL A 246 22.52 0.39 18.08
N ASN A 247 21.96 -0.71 18.60
CA ASN A 247 22.09 -2.00 17.93
C ASN A 247 21.34 -2.04 16.58
N GLU A 248 20.13 -1.46 16.52
CA GLU A 248 19.36 -1.35 15.28
C GLU A 248 20.07 -0.46 14.25
N ILE A 249 20.71 0.62 14.70
CA ILE A 249 21.51 1.48 13.80
C ILE A 249 22.70 0.69 13.23
N LEU A 250 23.41 -0.04 14.08
CA LEU A 250 24.56 -0.86 13.64
C LEU A 250 24.13 -1.99 12.71
N ASP A 251 22.96 -2.58 12.91
CA ASP A 251 22.46 -3.66 12.05
C ASP A 251 21.94 -3.13 10.70
N GLU A 252 21.31 -1.96 10.69
CA GLU A 252 20.69 -1.40 9.47
C GLU A 252 21.68 -0.59 8.62
N TYR A 253 22.65 0.09 9.24
CA TYR A 253 23.58 1.03 8.59
C TYR A 253 25.06 0.71 8.79
N ARG A 254 25.40 -0.54 9.07
CA ARG A 254 26.77 -0.95 9.35
C ARG A 254 27.77 -0.55 8.27
N ASP A 255 27.38 -0.78 7.02
CA ASP A 255 28.25 -0.54 5.86
C ASP A 255 28.41 0.97 5.54
N GLU A 256 27.56 1.82 6.13
CA GLU A 256 27.58 3.27 5.93
C GLU A 256 28.31 4.01 7.07
N LEU A 257 28.60 3.31 8.17
CA LEU A 257 29.25 3.87 9.36
C LEU A 257 30.76 3.61 9.38
N GLU A 258 31.30 2.80 8.48
CA GLU A 258 32.73 2.59 8.23
C GLU A 258 33.25 3.58 7.17
#